data_1b3c1141ef51d05b758e0ecc4263ff00
#
_entry.id   1b3c1141ef51d05b758e0ecc4263ff00
#
_cell.length_a   1.000
_cell.length_b   1.000
_cell.length_c   1.000
_cell.angle_alpha   90.00
_cell.angle_beta   90.00
_cell.angle_gamma   90.00
#
_symmetry.space_group_name_H-M   'P 1'
#
loop_
_entity.id
_entity.type
_entity.pdbx_description
1 polymer ?
#
loop_
_entity_poly.entity_id
_entity_poly.type
_entity_poly.pdbx_seq_one_letter_code
_entity_poly.pdbx_strand_id
1 'polypeptide(L)'
;MRYNFVAIEGTMGAGKTTLSTKISQDFNGKLILEEFEPDKNPFLAKFYENPDKYAFQVEMTFLALRFQQLKDKLGNLDLFHDFIISDYYVAKSLIFSRENLQPDEYDLFSRFFNIIFSNIPKPELMVYLYLDVDHLQYNIRKRGRDYEQKIEDSYLEHLQQGYFDFIKQQSDMRILILDTNNIDFVANRKDYVRVVEAINQPYDVGIHRLVL
;
A
#
# COMPACT_ATOMS: atom_id res chain seq x y z
N MET A 1 11.92 -12.03 11.13
CA MET A 1 11.97 -11.49 9.74
C MET A 1 13.37 -10.98 9.46
N ARG A 2 13.82 -11.02 8.17
CA ARG A 2 15.17 -10.53 7.77
C ARG A 2 15.29 -9.00 7.84
N TYR A 3 14.22 -8.31 7.49
CA TYR A 3 14.17 -6.85 7.35
C TYR A 3 13.49 -6.22 8.57
N ASN A 4 14.03 -5.10 9.07
CA ASN A 4 13.48 -4.41 10.25
C ASN A 4 12.21 -3.60 9.92
N PHE A 5 12.06 -3.17 8.66
CA PHE A 5 10.85 -2.52 8.20
C PHE A 5 10.46 -3.03 6.80
N VAL A 6 9.29 -3.67 6.73
CA VAL A 6 8.69 -4.19 5.50
C VAL A 6 7.39 -3.44 5.23
N ALA A 7 7.25 -2.88 4.02
CA ALA A 7 5.99 -2.30 3.57
C ALA A 7 5.35 -3.21 2.51
N ILE A 8 4.09 -3.60 2.73
CA ILE A 8 3.30 -4.38 1.78
C ILE A 8 2.42 -3.42 0.98
N GLU A 9 2.69 -3.33 -0.30
CA GLU A 9 1.95 -2.49 -1.24
C GLU A 9 1.21 -3.33 -2.29
N GLY A 10 0.35 -2.68 -3.05
CA GLY A 10 -0.47 -3.29 -4.10
C GLY A 10 -1.79 -2.56 -4.27
N THR A 11 -2.46 -2.82 -5.37
CA THR A 11 -3.76 -2.24 -5.70
C THR A 11 -4.84 -2.66 -4.68
N MET A 12 -5.98 -1.99 -4.67
CA MET A 12 -7.12 -2.39 -3.84
C MET A 12 -7.53 -3.83 -4.16
N GLY A 13 -7.82 -4.61 -3.11
CA GLY A 13 -8.15 -6.04 -3.30
C GLY A 13 -6.94 -7.00 -3.33
N ALA A 14 -5.67 -6.50 -3.35
CA ALA A 14 -4.48 -7.36 -3.42
C ALA A 14 -4.17 -8.18 -2.14
N GLY A 15 -4.91 -7.98 -1.03
CA GLY A 15 -4.73 -8.76 0.19
C GLY A 15 -3.69 -8.21 1.17
N LYS A 16 -3.20 -6.98 0.98
CA LYS A 16 -2.18 -6.32 1.81
C LYS A 16 -2.40 -6.44 3.31
N THR A 17 -3.55 -5.96 3.77
CA THR A 17 -3.92 -5.93 5.19
C THR A 17 -3.96 -7.33 5.80
N THR A 18 -4.50 -8.31 5.06
CA THR A 18 -4.54 -9.70 5.51
C THR A 18 -3.15 -10.28 5.66
N LEU A 19 -2.28 -10.07 4.66
CA LEU A 19 -0.90 -10.56 4.69
C LEU A 19 -0.10 -9.92 5.82
N SER A 20 -0.14 -8.59 5.94
CA SER A 20 0.59 -7.84 6.98
C SER A 20 0.15 -8.26 8.38
N THR A 21 -1.15 -8.46 8.59
CA THR A 21 -1.70 -8.92 9.88
C THR A 21 -1.22 -10.33 10.22
N LYS A 22 -1.29 -11.28 9.26
CA LYS A 22 -0.81 -12.66 9.50
C LYS A 22 0.68 -12.70 9.83
N ILE A 23 1.51 -11.97 9.06
CA ILE A 23 2.95 -11.92 9.30
C ILE A 23 3.27 -11.28 10.65
N SER A 24 2.61 -10.18 10.99
CA SER A 24 2.77 -9.53 12.30
C SER A 24 2.49 -10.47 13.46
N GLN A 25 1.41 -11.23 13.38
CA GLN A 25 1.00 -12.20 14.43
C GLN A 25 1.94 -13.40 14.52
N ASP A 26 2.37 -13.95 13.36
CA ASP A 26 3.20 -15.16 13.34
C ASP A 26 4.67 -14.89 13.74
N PHE A 27 5.16 -13.65 13.58
CA PHE A 27 6.58 -13.29 13.75
C PHE A 27 6.82 -12.12 14.71
N ASN A 28 5.89 -11.80 15.59
CA ASN A 28 6.03 -10.70 16.56
C ASN A 28 6.38 -9.34 15.93
N GLY A 29 5.70 -8.98 14.84
CA GLY A 29 5.92 -7.71 14.15
C GLY A 29 5.03 -6.58 14.67
N LYS A 30 5.54 -5.35 14.75
CA LYS A 30 4.74 -4.16 14.96
C LYS A 30 3.94 -3.86 13.70
N LEU A 31 2.63 -3.99 13.79
CA LEU A 31 1.71 -3.79 12.66
C LEU A 31 1.31 -2.33 12.53
N ILE A 32 1.45 -1.78 11.32
CA ILE A 32 0.94 -0.46 10.93
C ILE A 32 -0.08 -0.67 9.80
N LEU A 33 -1.35 -0.49 10.10
CA LEU A 33 -2.43 -0.56 9.10
C LEU A 33 -2.87 0.83 8.68
N GLU A 34 -3.20 0.99 7.40
CA GLU A 34 -3.81 2.22 6.90
C GLU A 34 -5.18 2.44 7.56
N GLU A 35 -5.37 3.58 8.17
CA GLU A 35 -6.62 3.94 8.84
C GLU A 35 -7.63 4.46 7.82
N PHE A 36 -8.66 3.66 7.55
CA PHE A 36 -9.80 3.99 6.69
C PHE A 36 -11.07 4.25 7.51
N GLU A 37 -10.98 5.11 8.50
CA GLU A 37 -12.18 5.47 9.26
C GLU A 37 -12.91 6.61 8.51
N PRO A 38 -14.16 6.39 8.06
CA PRO A 38 -14.95 7.44 7.40
C PRO A 38 -15.07 8.71 8.23
N ASP A 39 -15.09 8.57 9.56
CA ASP A 39 -15.14 9.68 10.50
C ASP A 39 -13.85 10.54 10.50
N LYS A 40 -12.72 9.94 10.15
CA LYS A 40 -11.43 10.65 10.02
C LYS A 40 -11.24 11.28 8.64
N ASN A 41 -11.96 10.81 7.62
CA ASN A 41 -11.92 11.41 6.28
C ASN A 41 -13.34 11.75 5.81
N PRO A 42 -13.87 12.92 6.18
CA PRO A 42 -15.23 13.33 5.85
C PRO A 42 -15.46 13.58 4.35
N PHE A 43 -14.39 13.58 3.56
CA PHE A 43 -14.47 13.76 2.11
C PHE A 43 -14.54 12.44 1.34
N LEU A 44 -14.25 11.29 1.97
CA LEU A 44 -14.16 10.01 1.27
C LEU A 44 -15.48 9.60 0.61
N ALA A 45 -16.59 9.65 1.34
CA ALA A 45 -17.90 9.33 0.77
C ALA A 45 -18.30 10.33 -0.33
N LYS A 46 -18.04 11.62 -0.11
CA LYS A 46 -18.31 12.69 -1.09
C LYS A 46 -17.47 12.53 -2.37
N PHE A 47 -16.24 12.05 -2.25
CA PHE A 47 -15.38 11.77 -3.38
C PHE A 47 -15.98 10.69 -4.29
N TYR A 48 -16.47 9.58 -3.74
CA TYR A 48 -17.10 8.54 -4.55
C TYR A 48 -18.42 8.99 -5.21
N GLU A 49 -19.11 10.01 -4.66
CA GLU A 49 -20.29 10.61 -5.27
C GLU A 49 -19.94 11.65 -6.36
N ASN A 50 -18.88 12.42 -6.15
CA ASN A 50 -18.43 13.48 -7.06
C ASN A 50 -16.90 13.62 -7.00
N PRO A 51 -16.15 12.78 -7.75
CA PRO A 51 -14.69 12.76 -7.75
C PRO A 51 -14.07 14.12 -8.11
N ASP A 52 -14.54 14.76 -9.18
CA ASP A 52 -13.98 16.04 -9.68
C ASP A 52 -14.00 17.15 -8.64
N LYS A 53 -14.98 17.13 -7.73
CA LYS A 53 -15.15 18.17 -6.73
C LYS A 53 -14.35 17.92 -5.46
N TYR A 54 -14.15 16.65 -5.09
CA TYR A 54 -13.64 16.31 -3.77
C TYR A 54 -12.30 15.56 -3.79
N ALA A 55 -11.73 15.30 -4.97
CA ALA A 55 -10.47 14.59 -5.11
C ALA A 55 -9.33 15.24 -4.32
N PHE A 56 -9.14 16.55 -4.47
CA PHE A 56 -8.06 17.25 -3.78
C PHE A 56 -8.21 17.18 -2.25
N GLN A 57 -9.43 17.38 -1.74
CA GLN A 57 -9.69 17.33 -0.30
C GLN A 57 -9.48 15.94 0.27
N VAL A 58 -9.90 14.89 -0.43
CA VAL A 58 -9.71 13.52 0.03
C VAL A 58 -8.24 13.12 0.05
N GLU A 59 -7.50 13.47 -1.01
CA GLU A 59 -6.07 13.15 -1.10
C GLU A 59 -5.25 13.92 -0.05
N MET A 60 -5.53 15.21 0.16
CA MET A 60 -4.88 16.01 1.22
C MET A 60 -5.19 15.46 2.62
N THR A 61 -6.41 14.98 2.85
CA THR A 61 -6.77 14.36 4.14
C THR A 61 -6.00 13.06 4.34
N PHE A 62 -5.92 12.19 3.33
CA PHE A 62 -5.09 10.98 3.41
C PHE A 62 -3.61 11.29 3.61
N LEU A 63 -3.08 12.32 2.95
CA LEU A 63 -1.70 12.75 3.13
C LEU A 63 -1.42 13.09 4.60
N ALA A 64 -2.29 13.91 5.20
CA ALA A 64 -2.16 14.33 6.60
C ALA A 64 -2.28 13.15 7.58
N LEU A 65 -3.27 12.27 7.39
CA LEU A 65 -3.50 11.10 8.24
C LEU A 65 -2.33 10.11 8.17
N ARG A 66 -1.85 9.79 6.96
CA ARG A 66 -0.69 8.90 6.76
C ARG A 66 0.58 9.46 7.40
N PHE A 67 0.82 10.75 7.22
CA PHE A 67 1.97 11.42 7.84
C PHE A 67 1.92 11.32 9.36
N GLN A 68 0.79 11.71 9.97
CA GLN A 68 0.63 11.67 11.42
C GLN A 68 0.83 10.24 11.95
N GLN A 69 0.19 9.27 11.32
CA GLN A 69 0.30 7.86 11.71
C GLN A 69 1.74 7.34 11.63
N LEU A 70 2.43 7.58 10.51
CA LEU A 70 3.80 7.10 10.32
C LEU A 70 4.78 7.80 11.27
N LYS A 71 4.62 9.11 11.46
CA LYS A 71 5.41 9.87 12.44
C LYS A 71 5.28 9.29 13.85
N ASP A 72 4.05 9.00 14.28
CA ASP A 72 3.77 8.47 15.62
C ASP A 72 4.24 7.02 15.79
N LYS A 73 4.10 6.19 14.74
CA LYS A 73 4.41 4.76 14.82
C LYS A 73 5.88 4.44 14.56
N LEU A 74 6.54 5.16 13.63
CA LEU A 74 7.96 4.93 13.28
C LEU A 74 8.92 5.73 14.16
N GLY A 75 8.48 6.85 14.75
CA GLY A 75 9.31 7.71 15.58
C GLY A 75 9.64 7.14 16.97
N ASN A 76 8.94 6.12 17.42
CA ASN A 76 9.13 5.53 18.75
C ASN A 76 9.88 4.21 18.65
N LEU A 77 10.99 4.09 19.40
CA LEU A 77 11.68 2.82 19.61
C LEU A 77 10.70 1.80 20.20
N ASP A 78 10.55 0.69 19.52
CA ASP A 78 9.71 -0.41 19.98
C ASP A 78 10.61 -1.55 20.45
N LEU A 79 10.65 -1.78 21.76
CA LEU A 79 11.44 -2.83 22.38
C LEU A 79 10.71 -4.18 22.49
N PHE A 80 9.44 -4.22 22.08
CA PHE A 80 8.58 -5.39 22.24
C PHE A 80 8.34 -6.17 20.94
N HIS A 81 8.69 -5.57 19.80
CA HIS A 81 8.53 -6.20 18.49
C HIS A 81 9.88 -6.34 17.78
N ASP A 82 10.00 -7.41 17.00
CA ASP A 82 11.25 -7.77 16.33
C ASP A 82 11.46 -6.99 15.02
N PHE A 83 10.37 -6.48 14.42
CA PHE A 83 10.39 -5.70 13.17
C PHE A 83 9.08 -4.92 13.01
N ILE A 84 9.03 -4.06 12.02
CA ILE A 84 7.83 -3.29 11.62
C ILE A 84 7.31 -3.83 10.30
N ILE A 85 5.98 -3.99 10.21
CA ILE A 85 5.30 -4.30 8.95
C ILE A 85 4.11 -3.36 8.77
N SER A 86 4.01 -2.75 7.58
CA SER A 86 2.89 -1.89 7.21
C SER A 86 2.13 -2.45 6.00
N ASP A 87 0.83 -2.18 5.91
CA ASP A 87 0.02 -2.51 4.73
C ASP A 87 -0.06 -1.36 3.71
N TYR A 88 0.81 -0.38 3.86
CA TYR A 88 1.03 0.71 2.91
C TYR A 88 2.40 1.36 3.08
N TYR A 89 2.83 2.09 2.06
CA TYR A 89 3.94 3.04 2.10
C TYR A 89 3.48 4.41 1.61
N VAL A 90 4.19 5.46 1.99
CA VAL A 90 3.82 6.86 1.66
C VAL A 90 3.65 7.11 0.16
N ALA A 91 4.38 6.38 -0.68
CA ALA A 91 4.31 6.46 -2.14
C ALA A 91 2.89 6.29 -2.69
N LYS A 92 2.05 5.51 -1.99
CA LYS A 92 0.64 5.36 -2.31
C LYS A 92 -0.07 6.71 -2.48
N SER A 93 0.28 7.71 -1.66
CA SER A 93 -0.30 9.06 -1.77
C SER A 93 -0.01 9.70 -3.13
N LEU A 94 1.20 9.56 -3.68
CA LEU A 94 1.54 10.10 -5.00
C LEU A 94 0.84 9.34 -6.13
N ILE A 95 0.73 8.02 -6.00
CA ILE A 95 0.12 7.16 -7.04
C ILE A 95 -1.36 7.48 -7.18
N PHE A 96 -2.09 7.51 -6.06
CA PHE A 96 -3.52 7.81 -6.07
C PHE A 96 -3.81 9.27 -6.45
N SER A 97 -3.04 10.23 -5.93
CA SER A 97 -3.24 11.63 -6.28
C SER A 97 -2.99 11.91 -7.76
N ARG A 98 -2.04 11.19 -8.39
CA ARG A 98 -1.78 11.34 -9.82
C ARG A 98 -2.96 10.90 -10.68
N GLU A 99 -3.68 9.88 -10.24
CA GLU A 99 -4.88 9.38 -10.93
C GLU A 99 -6.10 10.25 -10.67
N ASN A 100 -6.23 10.77 -9.45
CA ASN A 100 -7.45 11.43 -9.00
C ASN A 100 -7.45 12.95 -9.22
N LEU A 101 -6.28 13.61 -9.31
CA LEU A 101 -6.16 15.09 -9.32
C LEU A 101 -5.95 15.63 -10.74
N GLN A 102 -6.42 16.87 -10.94
CA GLN A 102 -6.05 17.64 -12.12
C GLN A 102 -4.54 17.97 -12.09
N PRO A 103 -3.89 18.22 -13.25
CA PRO A 103 -2.43 18.41 -13.31
C PRO A 103 -1.86 19.48 -12.37
N ASP A 104 -2.53 20.61 -12.24
CA ASP A 104 -2.13 21.72 -11.36
C ASP A 104 -2.33 21.38 -9.86
N GLU A 105 -3.40 20.67 -9.54
CA GLU A 105 -3.64 20.14 -8.18
C GLU A 105 -2.59 19.09 -7.81
N TYR A 106 -2.25 18.18 -8.74
CA TYR A 106 -1.20 17.18 -8.53
C TYR A 106 0.18 17.82 -8.32
N ASP A 107 0.52 18.85 -9.07
CA ASP A 107 1.77 19.60 -8.90
C ASP A 107 1.86 20.21 -7.50
N LEU A 108 0.78 20.82 -7.02
CA LEU A 108 0.69 21.37 -5.67
C LEU A 108 0.81 20.27 -4.63
N PHE A 109 0.04 19.18 -4.78
CA PHE A 109 0.05 18.02 -3.89
C PHE A 109 1.45 17.40 -3.77
N SER A 110 2.14 17.20 -4.89
CA SER A 110 3.47 16.58 -4.92
C SER A 110 4.53 17.42 -4.20
N ARG A 111 4.42 18.74 -4.26
CA ARG A 111 5.29 19.65 -3.48
C ARG A 111 5.05 19.49 -1.97
N PHE A 112 3.79 19.44 -1.52
CA PHE A 112 3.47 19.17 -0.11
C PHE A 112 3.95 17.80 0.32
N PHE A 113 3.73 16.77 -0.51
CA PHE A 113 4.22 15.43 -0.25
C PHE A 113 5.73 15.41 0.01
N ASN A 114 6.53 16.02 -0.87
CA ASN A 114 7.98 16.05 -0.75
C ASN A 114 8.46 16.75 0.53
N ILE A 115 7.82 17.86 0.92
CA ILE A 115 8.12 18.58 2.17
C ILE A 115 7.81 17.72 3.40
N ILE A 116 6.64 17.05 3.39
CA ILE A 116 6.11 16.33 4.55
C ILE A 116 6.90 15.02 4.76
N PHE A 117 7.14 14.25 3.69
CA PHE A 117 7.71 12.91 3.78
C PHE A 117 9.24 12.83 3.65
N SER A 118 9.94 13.96 3.51
CA SER A 118 11.41 13.99 3.42
C SER A 118 12.11 13.28 4.59
N ASN A 119 11.48 13.22 5.77
CA ASN A 119 12.04 12.66 6.98
C ASN A 119 11.35 11.35 7.44
N ILE A 120 10.46 10.80 6.64
CA ILE A 120 9.86 9.50 6.98
C ILE A 120 10.79 8.37 6.54
N PRO A 121 11.13 7.42 7.43
CA PRO A 121 12.01 6.31 7.09
C PRO A 121 11.47 5.48 5.92
N LYS A 122 12.37 5.13 4.98
CA LYS A 122 12.05 4.19 3.91
C LYS A 122 11.99 2.77 4.45
N PRO A 123 11.12 1.90 3.93
CA PRO A 123 11.16 0.48 4.25
C PRO A 123 12.45 -0.15 3.72
N GLU A 124 13.01 -1.10 4.47
CA GLU A 124 14.16 -1.89 4.03
C GLU A 124 13.79 -2.82 2.86
N LEU A 125 12.51 -3.25 2.82
CA LEU A 125 11.92 -3.98 1.70
C LEU A 125 10.50 -3.48 1.44
N MET A 126 10.22 -3.08 0.20
CA MET A 126 8.86 -2.86 -0.28
C MET A 126 8.41 -4.09 -1.08
N VAL A 127 7.31 -4.71 -0.68
CA VAL A 127 6.68 -5.85 -1.37
C VAL A 127 5.44 -5.36 -2.08
N TYR A 128 5.44 -5.41 -3.41
CA TYR A 128 4.28 -5.12 -4.21
C TYR A 128 3.55 -6.41 -4.57
N LEU A 129 2.35 -6.60 -4.01
CA LEU A 129 1.47 -7.74 -4.33
C LEU A 129 0.77 -7.46 -5.66
N TYR A 130 1.14 -8.21 -6.68
CA TYR A 130 0.51 -8.15 -7.99
C TYR A 130 -0.60 -9.21 -8.10
N LEU A 131 -1.76 -8.76 -8.54
CA LEU A 131 -2.93 -9.56 -8.91
C LEU A 131 -3.56 -8.97 -10.15
N ASP A 132 -4.08 -9.79 -11.05
CA ASP A 132 -4.87 -9.36 -12.20
C ASP A 132 -6.15 -8.65 -11.76
N VAL A 133 -6.68 -7.77 -12.60
CA VAL A 133 -7.85 -6.94 -12.27
C VAL A 133 -9.08 -7.78 -11.94
N ASP A 134 -9.30 -8.91 -12.62
CA ASP A 134 -10.40 -9.82 -12.33
C ASP A 134 -10.37 -10.35 -10.89
N HIS A 135 -9.17 -10.74 -10.41
CA HIS A 135 -8.97 -11.18 -9.03
C HIS A 135 -9.13 -10.03 -8.02
N LEU A 136 -8.64 -8.82 -8.37
CA LEU A 136 -8.84 -7.64 -7.53
C LEU A 136 -10.32 -7.32 -7.37
N GLN A 137 -11.08 -7.31 -8.46
CA GLN A 137 -12.53 -7.08 -8.46
C GLN A 137 -13.28 -8.13 -7.64
N TYR A 138 -12.91 -9.40 -7.81
CA TYR A 138 -13.48 -10.48 -6.99
C TYR A 138 -13.27 -10.23 -5.49
N ASN A 139 -12.05 -9.85 -5.09
CA ASN A 139 -11.71 -9.57 -3.69
C ASN A 139 -12.42 -8.31 -3.16
N ILE A 140 -12.55 -7.26 -3.98
CA ILE A 140 -13.28 -6.02 -3.64
C ILE A 140 -14.76 -6.34 -3.38
N ARG A 141 -15.40 -7.10 -4.26
CA ARG A 141 -16.81 -7.53 -4.09
C ARG A 141 -16.97 -8.39 -2.84
N LYS A 142 -16.07 -9.35 -2.60
CA LYS A 142 -16.09 -10.23 -1.43
C LYS A 142 -15.94 -9.45 -0.12
N ARG A 143 -15.13 -8.37 -0.12
CA ARG A 143 -14.95 -7.48 1.04
C ARG A 143 -16.21 -6.68 1.37
N GLY A 144 -17.01 -6.31 0.37
CA GLY A 144 -18.37 -5.77 0.52
C GLY A 144 -18.43 -4.34 1.07
N ARG A 145 -17.43 -3.49 0.85
CA ARG A 145 -17.51 -2.06 1.17
C ARG A 145 -18.35 -1.35 0.12
N ASP A 146 -19.47 -0.73 0.52
CA ASP A 146 -20.46 -0.15 -0.39
C ASP A 146 -19.86 0.86 -1.38
N TYR A 147 -18.97 1.73 -0.90
CA TYR A 147 -18.35 2.77 -1.73
C TYR A 147 -17.32 2.22 -2.73
N GLU A 148 -16.84 0.99 -2.56
CA GLU A 148 -15.90 0.36 -3.49
C GLU A 148 -16.58 -0.47 -4.58
N GLN A 149 -17.88 -0.77 -4.46
CA GLN A 149 -18.59 -1.66 -5.39
C GLN A 149 -18.76 -1.09 -6.81
N LYS A 150 -18.53 0.22 -6.98
CA LYS A 150 -18.63 0.92 -8.28
C LYS A 150 -17.28 1.20 -8.93
N ILE A 151 -16.18 0.67 -8.37
CA ILE A 151 -14.84 0.86 -8.92
C ILE A 151 -14.74 0.13 -10.26
N GLU A 152 -14.38 0.86 -11.31
CA GLU A 152 -14.22 0.33 -12.66
C GLU A 152 -12.86 -0.38 -12.81
N ASP A 153 -12.81 -1.33 -13.74
CA ASP A 153 -11.59 -2.08 -14.08
C ASP A 153 -10.47 -1.14 -14.56
N SER A 154 -10.83 -0.17 -15.41
CA SER A 154 -9.93 0.87 -15.92
C SER A 154 -9.22 1.64 -14.81
N TYR A 155 -9.92 1.97 -13.73
CA TYR A 155 -9.33 2.65 -12.59
C TYR A 155 -8.28 1.77 -11.87
N LEU A 156 -8.56 0.48 -11.71
CA LEU A 156 -7.62 -0.46 -11.13
C LEU A 156 -6.38 -0.66 -12.02
N GLU A 157 -6.57 -0.72 -13.34
CA GLU A 157 -5.48 -0.78 -14.33
C GLU A 157 -4.58 0.44 -14.26
N HIS A 158 -5.16 1.64 -14.20
CA HIS A 158 -4.41 2.90 -14.09
C HIS A 158 -3.62 2.96 -12.78
N LEU A 159 -4.21 2.52 -11.66
CA LEU A 159 -3.49 2.44 -10.39
C LEU A 159 -2.33 1.43 -10.46
N GLN A 160 -2.52 0.26 -11.07
CA GLN A 160 -1.44 -0.71 -11.27
C GLN A 160 -0.30 -0.10 -12.10
N GLN A 161 -0.64 0.57 -13.20
CA GLN A 161 0.34 1.26 -14.03
C GLN A 161 1.08 2.33 -13.22
N GLY A 162 0.37 3.11 -12.41
CA GLY A 162 0.96 4.10 -11.50
C GLY A 162 1.97 3.49 -10.52
N TYR A 163 1.65 2.32 -9.96
CA TYR A 163 2.60 1.56 -9.13
C TYR A 163 3.83 1.11 -9.91
N PHE A 164 3.67 0.57 -11.10
CA PHE A 164 4.81 0.15 -11.92
C PHE A 164 5.69 1.34 -12.33
N ASP A 165 5.10 2.47 -12.66
CA ASP A 165 5.84 3.69 -13.01
C ASP A 165 6.59 4.25 -11.79
N PHE A 166 5.99 4.23 -10.61
CA PHE A 166 6.67 4.57 -9.36
C PHE A 166 7.84 3.61 -9.10
N ILE A 167 7.61 2.30 -9.17
CA ILE A 167 8.61 1.26 -8.92
C ILE A 167 9.83 1.43 -9.85
N LYS A 168 9.61 1.65 -11.14
CA LYS A 168 10.68 1.85 -12.13
C LYS A 168 11.58 3.08 -11.85
N GLN A 169 11.05 4.08 -11.15
CA GLN A 169 11.78 5.29 -10.81
C GLN A 169 12.64 5.14 -9.54
N GLN A 170 12.46 4.06 -8.77
CA GLN A 170 13.22 3.85 -7.53
C GLN A 170 14.59 3.24 -7.83
N SER A 171 15.65 3.94 -7.45
CA SER A 171 17.04 3.47 -7.65
C SER A 171 17.73 3.05 -6.34
N ASP A 172 17.15 3.39 -5.19
CA ASP A 172 17.75 3.23 -3.85
C ASP A 172 16.92 2.35 -2.91
N MET A 173 15.88 1.71 -3.43
CA MET A 173 15.00 0.82 -2.65
C MET A 173 15.15 -0.64 -3.08
N ARG A 174 14.92 -1.56 -2.13
CA ARG A 174 14.70 -2.98 -2.42
C ARG A 174 13.21 -3.18 -2.65
N ILE A 175 12.85 -3.64 -3.82
CA ILE A 175 11.44 -3.84 -4.21
C ILE A 175 11.26 -5.26 -4.71
N LEU A 176 10.34 -5.98 -4.07
CA LEU A 176 9.90 -7.30 -4.50
C LEU A 176 8.50 -7.19 -5.13
N ILE A 177 8.40 -7.43 -6.42
CA ILE A 177 7.11 -7.63 -7.10
C ILE A 177 6.77 -9.11 -6.95
N LEU A 178 5.71 -9.40 -6.21
CA LEU A 178 5.26 -10.75 -5.91
C LEU A 178 3.94 -11.02 -6.64
N ASP A 179 4.02 -11.81 -7.68
CA ASP A 179 2.84 -12.25 -8.45
C ASP A 179 2.14 -13.38 -7.71
N THR A 180 0.91 -13.11 -7.27
CA THR A 180 0.11 -14.00 -6.41
C THR A 180 -1.13 -14.57 -7.12
N ASN A 181 -1.21 -14.48 -8.45
CA ASN A 181 -2.38 -14.91 -9.20
C ASN A 181 -2.71 -16.41 -9.05
N ASN A 182 -1.69 -17.25 -8.84
CA ASN A 182 -1.85 -18.70 -8.80
C ASN A 182 -1.87 -19.27 -7.37
N ILE A 183 -1.96 -18.41 -6.35
CA ILE A 183 -1.92 -18.86 -4.95
C ILE A 183 -3.03 -18.19 -4.12
N ASP A 184 -3.42 -18.85 -3.04
CA ASP A 184 -4.31 -18.31 -2.01
C ASP A 184 -3.62 -18.33 -0.64
N PHE A 185 -2.80 -17.32 -0.36
CA PHE A 185 -2.11 -17.20 0.93
C PHE A 185 -3.06 -16.88 2.11
N VAL A 186 -4.33 -16.59 1.84
CA VAL A 186 -5.35 -16.34 2.87
C VAL A 186 -5.89 -17.66 3.39
N ALA A 187 -6.34 -18.54 2.51
CA ALA A 187 -6.96 -19.82 2.85
C ALA A 187 -5.97 -20.98 2.94
N ASN A 188 -4.87 -20.94 2.18
CA ASN A 188 -3.91 -22.03 2.09
C ASN A 188 -2.62 -21.73 2.86
N ARG A 189 -2.34 -22.52 3.90
CA ARG A 189 -1.13 -22.36 4.73
C ARG A 189 0.17 -22.58 3.93
N LYS A 190 0.19 -23.48 2.94
CA LYS A 190 1.38 -23.72 2.13
C LYS A 190 1.73 -22.52 1.27
N ASP A 191 0.72 -21.89 0.67
CA ASP A 191 0.90 -20.69 -0.14
C ASP A 191 1.36 -19.51 0.72
N TYR A 192 0.80 -19.37 1.91
CA TYR A 192 1.28 -18.37 2.87
C TYR A 192 2.76 -18.56 3.23
N VAL A 193 3.19 -19.81 3.49
CA VAL A 193 4.61 -20.11 3.79
C VAL A 193 5.50 -19.70 2.63
N ARG A 194 5.12 -20.01 1.38
CA ARG A 194 5.87 -19.58 0.18
C ARG A 194 6.02 -18.08 0.09
N VAL A 195 4.94 -17.33 0.38
CA VAL A 195 4.99 -15.85 0.43
C VAL A 195 5.96 -15.36 1.50
N VAL A 196 5.91 -15.92 2.70
CA VAL A 196 6.82 -15.55 3.80
C VAL A 196 8.27 -15.89 3.47
N GLU A 197 8.54 -17.05 2.89
CA GLU A 197 9.87 -17.46 2.44
C GLU A 197 10.41 -16.50 1.36
N ALA A 198 9.56 -16.09 0.40
CA ALA A 198 9.93 -15.09 -0.60
C ALA A 198 10.31 -13.75 0.04
N ILE A 199 9.51 -13.25 0.97
CA ILE A 199 9.78 -11.97 1.66
C ILE A 199 11.09 -12.03 2.49
N ASN A 200 11.45 -13.21 3.02
CA ASN A 200 12.65 -13.40 3.84
C ASN A 200 13.94 -13.65 3.05
N GLN A 201 13.90 -13.73 1.72
CA GLN A 201 15.13 -13.85 0.91
C GLN A 201 16.00 -12.61 1.01
N PRO A 202 17.34 -12.74 0.85
CA PRO A 202 18.22 -11.59 0.72
C PRO A 202 18.03 -10.96 -0.67
N TYR A 203 17.62 -9.70 -0.70
CA TYR A 203 17.55 -8.92 -1.93
C TYR A 203 18.57 -7.79 -1.90
N ASP A 204 19.23 -7.55 -3.01
CA ASP A 204 20.02 -6.34 -3.24
C ASP A 204 19.09 -5.15 -3.52
N VAL A 205 19.65 -3.93 -3.49
CA VAL A 205 18.92 -2.74 -3.94
C VAL A 205 18.54 -2.91 -5.40
N GLY A 206 17.27 -2.65 -5.73
CA GLY A 206 16.73 -2.83 -7.07
C GLY A 206 15.37 -3.54 -7.07
N ILE A 207 14.91 -3.87 -8.26
CA ILE A 207 13.60 -4.47 -8.50
C ILE A 207 13.77 -5.97 -8.75
N HIS A 208 13.09 -6.77 -7.95
CA HIS A 208 13.05 -8.23 -8.05
C HIS A 208 11.61 -8.67 -8.35
N ARG A 209 11.44 -9.66 -9.20
CA ARG A 209 10.13 -10.23 -9.53
C ARG A 209 10.11 -11.73 -9.27
N LEU A 210 9.09 -12.17 -8.56
CA LEU A 210 8.84 -13.58 -8.29
C LEU A 210 7.37 -13.93 -8.60
N VAL A 211 7.16 -15.06 -9.28
CA VAL A 211 5.84 -15.64 -9.52
C VAL A 211 5.69 -16.85 -8.59
N LEU A 212 4.63 -16.90 -7.80
CA LEU A 212 4.36 -17.96 -6.83
C LEU A 212 3.31 -18.94 -7.33
#